data_cddeed7a78eaa449dabe5f5551d6acf0
#
_entry.id   cddeed7a78eaa449dabe5f5551d6acf0
#
_cell.length_a   1.000
_cell.length_b   1.000
_cell.length_c   1.000
_cell.angle_alpha   90.00
_cell.angle_beta   90.00
_cell.angle_gamma   90.00
#
_symmetry.space_group_name_H-M   'P 1'
#
loop_
_entity.id
_entity.type
_entity.pdbx_description
1 polymer ?
#
loop_
_entity_poly.entity_id
_entity_poly.type
_entity_poly.pdbx_seq_one_letter_code
_entity_poly.pdbx_strand_id
1 'polypeptide(L)'
;MSTAPMKFPSIEPDDVVIPEGKTLESWIQSRTATYATRTLDWDALKFQADYDPVYRRAQMRYVGTGATGVDSDENVVPAGHFTFSTMVLPAGCEGPLHIHRDAEEIFFILKGHKIRFFIEHKGEMVETVLTERDLISCPPGVYRGLRNEGIEEALMCVMIGNPKPVTPTYPPEHPVAKIPRPKGSKAAG
;
A
#
# COMPACT_ATOMS: atom_id res chain seq x y z
N MET A 1 -1.49 15.49 -20.25
CA MET A 1 -1.53 16.55 -19.24
C MET A 1 -0.22 16.48 -18.48
N SER A 2 0.60 17.52 -18.55
CA SER A 2 1.85 17.61 -17.78
C SER A 2 1.47 17.86 -16.32
N THR A 3 1.65 16.88 -15.45
CA THR A 3 1.57 17.10 -14.01
C THR A 3 2.83 17.85 -13.61
N ALA A 4 2.69 19.14 -13.34
CA ALA A 4 3.78 19.88 -12.72
C ALA A 4 4.19 19.15 -11.43
N PRO A 5 5.49 18.97 -11.16
CA PRO A 5 5.94 18.33 -9.94
C PRO A 5 5.37 19.08 -8.74
N MET A 6 4.81 18.34 -7.78
CA MET A 6 4.29 18.90 -6.54
C MET A 6 5.46 19.56 -5.81
N LYS A 7 5.43 20.89 -5.73
CA LYS A 7 6.43 21.61 -4.93
C LYS A 7 6.02 21.52 -3.48
N PHE A 8 6.75 20.76 -2.70
CA PHE A 8 6.68 20.88 -1.25
C PHE A 8 7.26 22.23 -0.85
N PRO A 9 6.61 22.98 0.04
CA PRO A 9 7.19 24.21 0.55
C PRO A 9 8.50 23.86 1.27
N SER A 10 9.54 24.64 1.00
CA SER A 10 10.75 24.58 1.82
C SER A 10 10.40 25.11 3.21
N ILE A 11 10.79 24.38 4.23
CA ILE A 11 10.56 24.75 5.63
C ILE A 11 11.93 25.03 6.24
N GLU A 12 12.13 26.25 6.72
CA GLU A 12 13.34 26.58 7.45
C GLU A 12 13.33 25.89 8.82
N PRO A 13 14.51 25.58 9.41
CA PRO A 13 14.59 24.86 10.67
C PRO A 13 13.77 25.48 11.81
N ASP A 14 13.74 26.79 11.88
CA ASP A 14 13.02 27.54 12.92
C ASP A 14 11.50 27.64 12.68
N ASP A 15 11.04 27.28 11.48
CA ASP A 15 9.61 27.27 11.11
C ASP A 15 8.91 25.97 11.52
N VAL A 16 9.64 25.00 12.07
CA VAL A 16 9.07 23.75 12.57
C VAL A 16 8.35 23.99 13.88
N VAL A 17 7.02 23.91 13.84
CA VAL A 17 6.19 24.10 15.04
C VAL A 17 5.86 22.74 15.66
N ILE A 18 6.32 22.56 16.90
CA ILE A 18 5.88 21.44 17.73
C ILE A 18 4.43 21.70 18.15
N PRO A 19 3.49 20.74 17.96
CA PRO A 19 2.10 20.91 18.34
C PRO A 19 1.94 21.31 19.80
N GLU A 20 0.97 22.20 20.08
CA GLU A 20 0.65 22.65 21.43
C GLU A 20 0.44 21.46 22.39
N GLY A 21 0.98 21.60 23.60
CA GLY A 21 0.91 20.56 24.63
C GLY A 21 1.88 19.38 24.44
N LYS A 22 2.74 19.40 23.41
CA LYS A 22 3.78 18.39 23.22
C LYS A 22 5.17 18.94 23.50
N THR A 23 6.03 18.11 24.09
CA THR A 23 7.47 18.31 24.09
C THR A 23 8.07 17.76 22.79
N LEU A 24 9.31 18.16 22.45
CA LEU A 24 10.04 17.59 21.32
C LEU A 24 10.10 16.06 21.42
N GLU A 25 10.38 15.52 22.60
CA GLU A 25 10.44 14.09 22.85
C GLU A 25 9.10 13.39 22.56
N SER A 26 8.00 13.88 23.16
CA SER A 26 6.67 13.29 22.97
C SER A 26 6.18 13.43 21.52
N TRP A 27 6.57 14.52 20.85
CA TRP A 27 6.27 14.70 19.44
C TRP A 27 7.01 13.68 18.56
N ILE A 28 8.31 13.49 18.76
CA ILE A 28 9.10 12.49 18.03
C ILE A 28 8.61 11.08 18.33
N GLN A 29 8.27 10.76 19.58
CA GLN A 29 7.66 9.47 19.92
C GLN A 29 6.37 9.23 19.15
N SER A 30 5.51 10.24 18.99
CA SER A 30 4.28 10.12 18.19
C SER A 30 4.52 9.97 16.68
N ARG A 31 5.74 10.15 16.23
CA ARG A 31 6.18 9.97 14.83
C ARG A 31 7.12 8.77 14.63
N THR A 32 7.22 7.93 15.64
CA THR A 32 8.06 6.74 15.62
C THR A 32 7.18 5.50 15.69
N ALA A 33 7.34 4.61 14.73
CA ALA A 33 6.71 3.29 14.72
C ALA A 33 7.80 2.22 14.87
N THR A 34 7.70 1.40 15.92
CA THR A 34 8.66 0.31 16.17
C THR A 34 8.06 -1.03 15.79
N TYR A 35 8.86 -1.92 15.24
CA TYR A 35 8.42 -3.27 14.87
C TYR A 35 7.78 -4.03 16.05
N ALA A 36 8.33 -3.85 17.26
CA ALA A 36 7.85 -4.54 18.46
C ALA A 36 6.39 -4.21 18.83
N THR A 37 5.87 -3.07 18.37
CA THR A 37 4.48 -2.64 18.62
C THR A 37 3.55 -2.89 17.43
N ARG A 38 4.04 -3.56 16.38
CA ARG A 38 3.30 -3.83 15.15
C ARG A 38 2.84 -5.28 15.09
N THR A 39 1.71 -5.49 14.45
CA THR A 39 1.17 -6.81 14.16
C THR A 39 0.86 -6.95 12.67
N LEU A 40 1.04 -8.14 12.14
CA LEU A 40 0.59 -8.47 10.79
C LEU A 40 -0.94 -8.57 10.79
N ASP A 41 -1.57 -7.73 10.01
CA ASP A 41 -3.01 -7.72 9.81
C ASP A 41 -3.37 -8.61 8.61
N TRP A 42 -3.81 -9.82 8.88
CA TRP A 42 -4.29 -10.79 7.90
C TRP A 42 -5.75 -10.53 7.50
N ASP A 43 -6.47 -9.69 8.27
CA ASP A 43 -7.89 -9.46 8.09
C ASP A 43 -8.20 -8.25 7.19
N ALA A 44 -7.25 -7.33 7.02
CA ALA A 44 -7.44 -6.14 6.18
C ALA A 44 -7.93 -6.45 4.75
N LEU A 45 -7.47 -7.56 4.18
CA LEU A 45 -7.81 -8.03 2.83
C LEU A 45 -8.46 -9.42 2.85
N LYS A 46 -8.96 -9.84 4.01
CA LYS A 46 -9.55 -11.16 4.23
C LYS A 46 -10.71 -11.45 3.27
N PHE A 47 -11.52 -10.47 2.92
CA PHE A 47 -12.65 -10.64 2.00
C PHE A 47 -12.22 -11.19 0.61
N GLN A 48 -10.99 -10.90 0.18
CA GLN A 48 -10.42 -11.45 -1.04
C GLN A 48 -9.97 -12.90 -0.83
N ALA A 49 -9.30 -13.18 0.30
CA ALA A 49 -8.82 -14.51 0.65
C ALA A 49 -9.97 -15.48 0.98
N ASP A 50 -11.10 -14.99 1.49
CA ASP A 50 -12.32 -15.79 1.70
C ASP A 50 -12.98 -16.19 0.37
N TYR A 51 -12.83 -15.37 -0.66
CA TYR A 51 -13.28 -15.70 -2.00
C TYR A 51 -12.34 -16.72 -2.67
N ASP A 52 -11.04 -16.46 -2.66
CA ASP A 52 -10.02 -17.38 -3.18
C ASP A 52 -8.76 -17.27 -2.30
N PRO A 53 -8.31 -18.37 -1.69
CA PRO A 53 -7.11 -18.40 -0.86
C PRO A 53 -5.83 -17.89 -1.55
N VAL A 54 -5.79 -17.88 -2.89
CA VAL A 54 -4.67 -17.32 -3.66
C VAL A 54 -4.43 -15.84 -3.34
N TYR A 55 -5.46 -15.11 -2.91
CA TYR A 55 -5.36 -13.69 -2.55
C TYR A 55 -4.94 -13.46 -1.09
N ARG A 56 -4.51 -14.51 -0.38
CA ARG A 56 -4.09 -14.37 1.02
C ARG A 56 -2.78 -13.58 1.13
N ARG A 57 -2.83 -12.49 1.88
CA ARG A 57 -1.66 -11.67 2.23
C ARG A 57 -1.95 -10.87 3.48
N ALA A 58 -0.90 -10.41 4.14
CA ALA A 58 -1.03 -9.57 5.33
C ALA A 58 -0.31 -8.24 5.13
N GLN A 59 -0.78 -7.24 5.87
CA GLN A 59 -0.12 -5.94 5.93
C GLN A 59 0.28 -5.60 7.36
N MET A 60 1.37 -4.88 7.49
CA MET A 60 1.79 -4.24 8.73
C MET A 60 1.95 -2.74 8.44
N ARG A 61 1.02 -1.94 8.95
CA ARG A 61 0.97 -0.50 8.70
C ARG A 61 1.95 0.24 9.60
N TYR A 62 2.64 1.25 9.08
CA TYR A 62 3.57 2.11 9.79
C TYR A 62 3.18 3.59 9.71
N VAL A 63 2.77 4.08 8.54
CA VAL A 63 2.35 5.46 8.33
C VAL A 63 0.98 5.45 7.68
N GLY A 64 -0.01 6.00 8.36
CA GLY A 64 -1.40 6.00 7.90
C GLY A 64 -2.01 4.61 7.77
N THR A 65 -3.27 4.54 7.36
CA THR A 65 -4.02 3.29 7.27
C THR A 65 -3.97 2.61 5.90
N GLY A 66 -3.35 3.25 4.91
CA GLY A 66 -3.28 2.73 3.54
C GLY A 66 -4.62 2.77 2.81
N ALA A 67 -4.73 1.99 1.73
CA ALA A 67 -5.90 1.91 0.86
C ALA A 67 -6.72 0.62 1.05
N THR A 68 -6.58 -0.07 2.18
CA THR A 68 -7.23 -1.37 2.43
C THR A 68 -8.66 -1.27 2.96
N GLY A 69 -9.14 -0.05 3.24
CA GLY A 69 -10.46 0.17 3.83
C GLY A 69 -10.47 0.11 5.36
N VAL A 70 -9.32 0.06 6.00
CA VAL A 70 -9.18 0.20 7.46
C VAL A 70 -9.31 1.68 7.81
N ASP A 71 -10.31 2.04 8.60
CA ASP A 71 -10.63 3.44 8.92
C ASP A 71 -9.67 4.05 9.95
N SER A 72 -9.18 3.26 10.89
CA SER A 72 -8.29 3.71 11.95
C SER A 72 -7.30 2.62 12.36
N ASP A 73 -6.13 3.04 12.75
CA ASP A 73 -5.11 2.21 13.41
C ASP A 73 -4.34 3.12 14.36
N GLU A 74 -4.55 2.99 15.65
CA GLU A 74 -3.98 3.87 16.68
C GLU A 74 -2.46 3.76 16.79
N ASN A 75 -1.90 2.68 16.23
CA ASN A 75 -0.47 2.43 16.30
C ASN A 75 0.33 3.03 15.13
N VAL A 76 -0.29 3.64 14.14
CA VAL A 76 0.42 4.21 13.00
C VAL A 76 0.88 5.64 13.26
N VAL A 77 1.99 6.02 12.65
CA VAL A 77 2.37 7.43 12.52
C VAL A 77 1.35 8.12 11.62
N PRO A 78 0.83 9.31 12.00
CA PRO A 78 -0.07 10.06 11.13
C PRO A 78 0.56 10.37 9.78
N ALA A 79 -0.16 10.06 8.70
CA ALA A 79 0.28 10.33 7.34
C ALA A 79 0.19 11.83 7.02
N GLY A 80 1.28 12.40 6.50
CA GLY A 80 1.31 13.78 6.00
C GLY A 80 1.22 13.85 4.47
N HIS A 81 1.91 12.95 3.77
CA HIS A 81 2.04 12.99 2.31
C HIS A 81 1.86 11.63 1.64
N PHE A 82 2.14 10.55 2.35
CA PHE A 82 2.07 9.18 1.85
C PHE A 82 1.64 8.25 2.98
N THR A 83 1.24 7.04 2.62
CA THR A 83 1.12 5.92 3.56
C THR A 83 2.24 4.91 3.34
N PHE A 84 2.64 4.22 4.39
CA PHE A 84 3.69 3.22 4.34
C PHE A 84 3.31 1.98 5.15
N SER A 85 3.46 0.83 4.52
CA SER A 85 3.27 -0.48 5.14
C SER A 85 4.32 -1.47 4.65
N THR A 86 4.47 -2.59 5.34
CA THR A 86 5.06 -3.79 4.75
C THR A 86 3.97 -4.80 4.45
N MET A 87 4.14 -5.56 3.38
CA MET A 87 3.23 -6.62 2.96
C MET A 87 3.95 -7.95 2.95
N VAL A 88 3.32 -8.95 3.57
CA VAL A 88 3.72 -10.36 3.49
C VAL A 88 2.85 -11.02 2.42
N LEU A 89 3.50 -11.67 1.44
CA LEU A 89 2.85 -12.41 0.36
C LEU A 89 3.36 -13.86 0.36
N PRO A 90 2.56 -14.83 0.82
CA PRO A 90 2.96 -16.23 0.83
C PRO A 90 3.30 -16.75 -0.58
N ALA A 91 4.07 -17.83 -0.65
CA ALA A 91 4.40 -18.50 -1.90
C ALA A 91 3.12 -18.91 -2.66
N GLY A 92 3.06 -18.65 -3.95
CA GLY A 92 1.91 -18.91 -4.81
C GLY A 92 0.74 -17.94 -4.66
N CYS A 93 0.78 -17.03 -3.69
CA CYS A 93 -0.29 -16.03 -3.50
C CYS A 93 -0.13 -14.81 -4.40
N GLU A 94 -1.26 -14.08 -4.55
CA GLU A 94 -1.41 -12.94 -5.46
C GLU A 94 -1.98 -11.70 -4.76
N GLY A 95 -1.59 -10.52 -5.23
CA GLY A 95 -2.38 -9.30 -5.13
C GLY A 95 -3.18 -9.13 -6.42
N PRO A 96 -4.52 -9.15 -6.39
CA PRO A 96 -5.32 -9.10 -7.60
C PRO A 96 -5.09 -7.81 -8.38
N LEU A 97 -5.32 -7.84 -9.69
CA LEU A 97 -5.23 -6.68 -10.56
C LEU A 97 -6.17 -5.57 -10.08
N HIS A 98 -5.65 -4.39 -9.79
CA HIS A 98 -6.40 -3.26 -9.26
C HIS A 98 -5.79 -1.94 -9.74
N ILE A 99 -6.54 -0.84 -9.57
CA ILE A 99 -6.12 0.49 -9.99
C ILE A 99 -6.30 1.50 -8.85
N HIS A 100 -5.25 2.28 -8.57
CA HIS A 100 -5.33 3.53 -7.80
C HIS A 100 -5.48 4.69 -8.77
N ARG A 101 -6.48 5.54 -8.55
CA ARG A 101 -6.75 6.70 -9.43
C ARG A 101 -6.15 7.99 -8.89
N ASP A 102 -5.86 8.01 -7.61
CA ASP A 102 -5.47 9.19 -6.83
C ASP A 102 -4.03 9.14 -6.30
N ALA A 103 -3.32 8.03 -6.54
CA ALA A 103 -2.01 7.84 -5.97
C ALA A 103 -1.11 6.93 -6.83
N GLU A 104 0.17 7.26 -6.84
CA GLU A 104 1.24 6.35 -7.22
C GLU A 104 1.44 5.31 -6.11
N GLU A 105 1.71 4.08 -6.48
CA GLU A 105 2.02 3.00 -5.56
C GLU A 105 3.38 2.40 -5.89
N ILE A 106 4.22 2.31 -4.87
CA ILE A 106 5.59 1.79 -4.99
C ILE A 106 5.70 0.50 -4.19
N PHE A 107 6.32 -0.50 -4.81
CA PHE A 107 6.72 -1.75 -4.16
C PHE A 107 8.23 -1.87 -4.19
N PHE A 108 8.82 -2.13 -3.03
CA PHE A 108 10.25 -2.43 -2.88
C PHE A 108 10.39 -3.79 -2.20
N ILE A 109 11.04 -4.73 -2.86
CA ILE A 109 11.15 -6.10 -2.37
C ILE A 109 12.25 -6.17 -1.30
N LEU A 110 11.88 -6.49 -0.05
CA LEU A 110 12.82 -6.67 1.06
C LEU A 110 13.35 -8.09 1.11
N LYS A 111 12.50 -9.08 0.80
CA LYS A 111 12.82 -10.50 0.78
C LYS A 111 11.92 -11.18 -0.24
N GLY A 112 12.48 -12.07 -1.04
CA GLY A 112 11.73 -12.88 -2.00
C GLY A 112 12.39 -12.90 -3.38
N HIS A 113 12.04 -13.94 -4.13
CA HIS A 113 12.49 -14.16 -5.49
C HIS A 113 11.30 -14.43 -6.39
N LYS A 114 11.40 -14.04 -7.67
CA LYS A 114 10.35 -14.27 -8.68
C LYS A 114 8.99 -13.67 -8.28
N ILE A 115 9.00 -12.40 -7.91
CA ILE A 115 7.76 -11.63 -7.71
C ILE A 115 7.37 -11.07 -9.05
N ARG A 116 6.38 -11.68 -9.69
CA ARG A 116 5.86 -11.22 -10.98
C ARG A 116 4.88 -10.09 -10.75
N PHE A 117 5.07 -8.99 -11.46
CA PHE A 117 4.12 -7.88 -11.55
C PHE A 117 3.44 -7.88 -12.90
N PHE A 118 2.14 -7.61 -12.88
CA PHE A 118 1.29 -7.42 -14.05
C PHE A 118 0.90 -5.95 -14.11
N ILE A 119 1.18 -5.29 -15.22
CA ILE A 119 0.83 -3.88 -15.45
C ILE A 119 -0.05 -3.85 -16.69
N GLU A 120 -1.27 -3.29 -16.54
CA GLU A 120 -2.20 -3.17 -17.66
C GLU A 120 -2.59 -1.70 -17.87
N HIS A 121 -2.54 -1.26 -19.11
CA HIS A 121 -3.03 0.03 -19.53
C HIS A 121 -3.65 -0.06 -20.93
N LYS A 122 -4.91 0.37 -21.08
CA LYS A 122 -5.67 0.37 -22.35
C LYS A 122 -5.71 -1.00 -23.06
N GLY A 123 -5.82 -2.07 -22.27
CA GLY A 123 -5.91 -3.43 -22.80
C GLY A 123 -4.55 -4.05 -23.18
N GLU A 124 -3.44 -3.33 -23.05
CA GLU A 124 -2.11 -3.89 -23.18
C GLU A 124 -1.60 -4.32 -21.81
N MET A 125 -1.14 -5.55 -21.69
CA MET A 125 -0.55 -6.09 -20.46
C MET A 125 0.94 -6.32 -20.65
N VAL A 126 1.72 -5.84 -19.70
CA VAL A 126 3.17 -6.05 -19.62
C VAL A 126 3.49 -6.71 -18.28
N GLU A 127 4.43 -7.64 -18.30
CA GLU A 127 4.88 -8.33 -17.09
C GLU A 127 6.35 -8.02 -16.83
N THR A 128 6.70 -7.94 -15.54
CA THR A 128 8.08 -7.91 -15.09
C THR A 128 8.27 -8.80 -13.87
N VAL A 129 9.45 -9.37 -13.70
CA VAL A 129 9.78 -10.21 -12.54
C VAL A 129 10.83 -9.50 -11.72
N LEU A 130 10.50 -9.27 -10.46
CA LEU A 130 11.36 -8.62 -9.49
C LEU A 130 11.91 -9.63 -8.49
N THR A 131 13.05 -9.28 -7.91
CA THR A 131 13.71 -10.01 -6.85
C THR A 131 14.10 -9.07 -5.71
N GLU A 132 14.75 -9.59 -4.71
CA GLU A 132 15.21 -8.81 -3.55
C GLU A 132 15.99 -7.56 -3.97
N ARG A 133 15.64 -6.42 -3.37
CA ARG A 133 16.13 -5.06 -3.63
C ARG A 133 15.69 -4.42 -4.95
N ASP A 134 14.82 -5.06 -5.70
CA ASP A 134 14.19 -4.41 -6.84
C ASP A 134 12.99 -3.56 -6.41
N LEU A 135 12.67 -2.59 -7.25
CA LEU A 135 11.56 -1.66 -7.03
C LEU A 135 10.73 -1.53 -8.31
N ILE A 136 9.42 -1.43 -8.13
CA ILE A 136 8.51 -0.95 -9.15
C ILE A 136 7.68 0.20 -8.62
N SER A 137 7.53 1.24 -9.46
CA SER A 137 6.62 2.35 -9.24
C SER A 137 5.48 2.27 -10.24
N CYS A 138 4.26 2.21 -9.72
CA CYS A 138 3.04 2.11 -10.50
C CYS A 138 2.32 3.46 -10.47
N PRO A 139 2.30 4.23 -11.56
CA PRO A 139 1.63 5.53 -11.59
C PRO A 139 0.11 5.38 -11.39
N PRO A 140 -0.59 6.46 -10.96
CA PRO A 140 -2.03 6.46 -10.88
C PRO A 140 -2.66 6.22 -12.27
N GLY A 141 -3.82 5.55 -12.29
CA GLY A 141 -4.54 5.28 -13.53
C GLY A 141 -4.05 4.09 -14.36
N VAL A 142 -3.11 3.31 -13.83
CA VAL A 142 -2.62 2.06 -14.44
C VAL A 142 -3.02 0.90 -13.54
N TYR A 143 -3.57 -0.16 -14.12
CA TYR A 143 -3.82 -1.40 -13.38
C TYR A 143 -2.52 -2.10 -13.01
N ARG A 144 -2.45 -2.60 -11.78
CA ARG A 144 -1.32 -3.42 -11.29
C ARG A 144 -1.81 -4.59 -10.48
N GLY A 145 -1.10 -5.68 -10.58
CA GLY A 145 -1.24 -6.88 -9.78
C GLY A 145 0.11 -7.53 -9.58
N LEU A 146 0.23 -8.47 -8.67
CA LEU A 146 1.47 -9.19 -8.43
C LEU A 146 1.23 -10.62 -7.97
N ARG A 147 2.21 -11.47 -8.21
CA ARG A 147 2.21 -12.87 -7.77
C ARG A 147 3.57 -13.27 -7.24
N ASN A 148 3.58 -13.95 -6.11
CA ASN A 148 4.79 -14.60 -5.62
C ASN A 148 4.95 -15.98 -6.28
N GLU A 149 5.80 -16.07 -7.29
CA GLU A 149 6.15 -17.33 -7.98
C GLU A 149 7.36 -18.04 -7.33
N GLY A 150 7.89 -17.46 -6.24
CA GLY A 150 8.93 -18.10 -5.44
C GLY A 150 8.39 -19.24 -4.59
N ILE A 151 9.29 -19.93 -3.92
CA ILE A 151 8.99 -21.06 -3.01
C ILE A 151 8.88 -20.65 -1.55
N GLU A 152 9.21 -19.38 -1.25
CA GLU A 152 9.18 -18.81 0.09
C GLU A 152 8.23 -17.63 0.15
N GLU A 153 7.87 -17.24 1.36
CA GLU A 153 7.15 -16.01 1.65
C GLU A 153 7.96 -14.78 1.22
N ALA A 154 7.32 -13.87 0.53
CA ALA A 154 7.91 -12.58 0.18
C ALA A 154 7.51 -11.50 1.20
N LEU A 155 8.43 -10.57 1.46
CA LEU A 155 8.22 -9.37 2.25
C LEU A 155 8.57 -8.15 1.37
N MET A 156 7.70 -7.17 1.34
CA MET A 156 7.92 -5.95 0.56
C MET A 156 7.43 -4.71 1.28
N CYS A 157 8.08 -3.57 1.05
CA CYS A 157 7.52 -2.27 1.39
C CYS A 157 6.46 -1.88 0.36
N VAL A 158 5.39 -1.28 0.84
CA VAL A 158 4.32 -0.69 0.01
C VAL A 158 4.14 0.76 0.44
N MET A 159 4.34 1.68 -0.50
CA MET A 159 4.16 3.11 -0.29
C MET A 159 3.10 3.62 -1.26
N ILE A 160 2.13 4.37 -0.75
CA ILE A 160 1.10 5.01 -1.58
C ILE A 160 1.23 6.53 -1.40
N GLY A 161 1.43 7.24 -2.50
CA GLY A 161 1.70 8.67 -2.56
C GLY A 161 0.47 9.55 -2.29
N ASN A 162 -0.31 9.20 -1.29
CA ASN A 162 -1.46 9.95 -0.79
C ASN A 162 -1.64 9.66 0.70
N PRO A 163 -1.81 10.66 1.58
CA PRO A 163 -2.01 10.44 3.01
C PRO A 163 -3.37 9.80 3.35
N LYS A 164 -4.35 9.87 2.45
CA LYS A 164 -5.68 9.26 2.56
C LYS A 164 -6.10 8.67 1.21
N PRO A 165 -5.41 7.62 0.75
CA PRO A 165 -5.69 7.07 -0.56
C PRO A 165 -7.10 6.49 -0.62
N VAL A 166 -7.72 6.65 -1.77
CA VAL A 166 -9.02 6.04 -2.05
C VAL A 166 -8.82 4.53 -2.21
N THR A 167 -9.79 3.76 -1.73
CA THR A 167 -9.77 2.30 -1.91
C THR A 167 -9.73 1.95 -3.41
N PRO A 168 -8.80 1.11 -3.86
CA PRO A 168 -8.64 0.78 -5.26
C PRO A 168 -9.86 0.08 -5.84
N THR A 169 -10.04 0.18 -7.14
CA THR A 169 -11.04 -0.57 -7.89
C THR A 169 -10.39 -1.68 -8.72
N TYR A 170 -11.16 -2.70 -9.07
CA TYR A 170 -10.74 -3.83 -9.88
C TYR A 170 -11.30 -3.68 -11.30
N PRO A 171 -10.72 -4.35 -12.33
CA PRO A 171 -11.38 -4.44 -13.63
C PRO A 171 -12.80 -5.00 -13.45
N PRO A 172 -13.82 -4.46 -14.16
CA PRO A 172 -15.23 -4.87 -13.96
C PRO A 172 -15.48 -6.37 -14.15
N GLU A 173 -14.72 -7.01 -15.02
CA GLU A 173 -14.77 -8.45 -15.30
C GLU A 173 -14.06 -9.29 -14.25
N HIS A 174 -13.16 -8.69 -13.46
CA HIS A 174 -12.40 -9.42 -12.45
C HIS A 174 -13.33 -9.93 -11.34
N PRO A 175 -13.24 -11.21 -10.92
CA PRO A 175 -14.14 -11.77 -9.91
C PRO A 175 -14.19 -10.97 -8.61
N VAL A 176 -13.05 -10.44 -8.16
CA VAL A 176 -12.94 -9.63 -6.93
C VAL A 176 -13.75 -8.33 -7.01
N ALA A 177 -14.04 -7.80 -8.21
CA ALA A 177 -14.87 -6.62 -8.37
C ALA A 177 -16.32 -6.82 -7.90
N LYS A 178 -16.78 -8.07 -7.88
CA LYS A 178 -18.15 -8.47 -7.51
C LYS A 178 -18.30 -8.84 -6.04
N ILE A 179 -17.21 -8.86 -5.27
CA ILE A 179 -17.22 -9.24 -3.87
C ILE A 179 -17.63 -8.02 -3.03
N PRO A 180 -18.62 -8.16 -2.13
CA PRO A 180 -18.97 -7.11 -1.18
C PRO A 180 -17.76 -6.72 -0.33
N ARG A 181 -17.41 -5.45 -0.30
CA ARG A 181 -16.37 -4.95 0.59
C ARG A 181 -16.88 -4.82 2.02
N PRO A 182 -16.02 -5.01 3.02
CA PRO A 182 -16.39 -4.73 4.42
C PRO A 182 -16.90 -3.29 4.57
N LYS A 183 -17.86 -3.08 5.50
CA LYS A 183 -18.34 -1.74 5.85
C LYS A 183 -17.16 -0.90 6.36
N GLY A 184 -17.01 0.30 5.85
CA GLY A 184 -15.88 1.19 6.16
C GLY A 184 -14.94 1.44 4.98
N SER A 185 -14.92 0.58 3.96
CA SER A 185 -14.18 0.86 2.73
C SER A 185 -14.88 1.99 1.95
N LYS A 186 -14.28 3.17 1.88
CA LYS A 186 -14.78 4.26 1.03
C LYS A 186 -14.62 3.83 -0.43
N ALA A 187 -15.75 3.64 -1.12
CA ALA A 187 -15.73 3.42 -2.56
C ALA A 187 -15.17 4.66 -3.26
N ALA A 188 -14.29 4.43 -4.24
CA ALA A 188 -13.99 5.46 -5.23
C ALA A 188 -15.28 5.72 -6.02
N GLY A 189 -15.85 6.91 -5.88
CA GLY A 189 -16.96 7.39 -6.68
C GLY A 189 -16.49 7.75 -8.10
#